data_300c9d67cab863d690667bad69e3188c
#
_entry.id   300c9d67cab863d690667bad69e3188c
#
_cell.length_a   1.000
_cell.length_b   1.000
_cell.length_c   1.000
_cell.angle_alpha   90.00
_cell.angle_beta   90.00
_cell.angle_gamma   90.00
#
_symmetry.space_group_name_H-M   'P 1'
#
loop_
_entity.id
_entity.type
_entity.pdbx_description
1 polymer ?
#
loop_
_entity_poly.entity_id
_entity_poly.type
_entity_poly.pdbx_seq_one_letter_code
_entity_poly.pdbx_strand_id
1 'polypeptide(L)'
;ISTGVAQEAGSGSISIAVGCATGGVGGDSNLTAGRSRDECGRGGSVHLRAGSGGVGGDMVLSAGDGEVETGGRVCFRGGNGTAHGGALHLEAGGATEGAGGDADFLAGFGSVGGSFTIQAGAGADDQGGSVAIQFGTSVMGPSGNITSRSPAP
;
A
#
# COMPACT_ATOMS: atom_id res chain seq x y z
N ILE A 1 -4.16 -19.54 -14.70
CA ILE A 1 -5.51 -19.82 -14.16
C ILE A 1 -6.39 -18.66 -14.56
N SER A 2 -7.52 -18.93 -15.21
CA SER A 2 -8.50 -17.91 -15.61
C SER A 2 -9.93 -18.44 -15.44
N THR A 3 -10.87 -17.55 -15.20
CA THR A 3 -12.31 -17.84 -15.29
C THR A 3 -12.81 -17.41 -16.67
N GLY A 4 -13.95 -18.01 -17.12
CA GLY A 4 -14.60 -17.63 -18.39
C GLY A 4 -15.20 -16.23 -18.33
N VAL A 5 -15.47 -15.68 -19.53
CA VAL A 5 -16.23 -14.43 -19.71
C VAL A 5 -17.72 -14.76 -19.65
N ALA A 6 -18.49 -14.02 -18.85
CA ALA A 6 -19.95 -14.07 -18.85
C ALA A 6 -20.51 -12.83 -19.57
N GLN A 7 -21.52 -13.02 -20.44
CA GLN A 7 -22.12 -11.93 -21.23
C GLN A 7 -23.34 -11.31 -20.55
N GLU A 8 -24.08 -12.07 -19.75
CA GLU A 8 -25.34 -11.62 -19.14
C GLU A 8 -25.46 -11.89 -17.64
N ALA A 9 -24.38 -12.41 -17.02
CA ALA A 9 -24.35 -12.74 -15.58
C ALA A 9 -22.96 -12.47 -15.00
N GLY A 10 -22.81 -12.57 -13.68
CA GLY A 10 -21.52 -12.44 -13.03
C GLY A 10 -20.52 -13.52 -13.48
N SER A 11 -19.26 -13.13 -13.72
CA SER A 11 -18.18 -14.05 -14.03
C SER A 11 -17.77 -14.87 -12.78
N GLY A 12 -17.09 -16.01 -13.01
CA GLY A 12 -16.58 -16.85 -11.93
C GLY A 12 -15.47 -16.17 -11.13
N SER A 13 -15.30 -16.58 -9.88
CA SER A 13 -14.22 -16.14 -9.00
C SER A 13 -13.09 -17.18 -8.91
N ILE A 14 -11.88 -16.71 -8.55
CA ILE A 14 -10.74 -17.54 -8.19
C ILE A 14 -10.49 -17.33 -6.70
N SER A 15 -10.41 -18.43 -5.93
CA SER A 15 -10.01 -18.42 -4.53
C SER A 15 -8.75 -19.26 -4.35
N ILE A 16 -7.72 -18.69 -3.73
CA ILE A 16 -6.50 -19.37 -3.34
C ILE A 16 -6.39 -19.23 -1.82
N ALA A 17 -6.52 -20.35 -1.10
CA ALA A 17 -6.47 -20.35 0.34
C ALA A 17 -5.55 -21.47 0.86
N VAL A 18 -4.80 -21.20 1.90
CA VAL A 18 -4.06 -22.19 2.67
C VAL A 18 -4.94 -22.61 3.84
N GLY A 19 -5.01 -23.92 4.10
CA GLY A 19 -5.81 -24.47 5.19
C GLY A 19 -5.31 -24.02 6.56
N CYS A 20 -6.22 -24.01 7.54
CA CYS A 20 -5.87 -23.71 8.93
C CYS A 20 -5.18 -24.91 9.61
N ALA A 21 -4.28 -24.64 10.53
CA ALA A 21 -3.69 -25.62 11.43
C ALA A 21 -4.46 -25.64 12.74
N THR A 22 -4.75 -26.83 13.28
CA THR A 22 -5.36 -26.99 14.61
C THR A 22 -4.33 -26.99 15.74
N GLY A 23 -3.04 -26.97 15.40
CA GLY A 23 -1.91 -26.84 16.33
C GLY A 23 -0.63 -26.52 15.56
N GLY A 24 0.27 -25.74 16.16
CA GLY A 24 1.50 -25.29 15.52
C GLY A 24 1.32 -24.04 14.66
N VAL A 25 2.16 -23.87 13.64
CA VAL A 25 2.20 -22.68 12.77
C VAL A 25 1.33 -22.92 11.53
N GLY A 26 0.54 -21.92 11.14
CA GLY A 26 -0.23 -21.93 9.88
C GLY A 26 0.70 -21.98 8.65
N GLY A 27 0.18 -22.49 7.53
CA GLY A 27 0.95 -22.55 6.28
C GLY A 27 1.07 -21.20 5.58
N ASP A 28 2.16 -21.00 4.84
CA ASP A 28 2.43 -19.79 4.07
C ASP A 28 1.85 -19.85 2.64
N SER A 29 1.46 -18.71 2.11
CA SER A 29 1.14 -18.51 0.69
C SER A 29 2.13 -17.51 0.08
N ASN A 30 2.96 -17.97 -0.88
CA ASN A 30 4.01 -17.16 -1.48
C ASN A 30 3.74 -16.89 -2.96
N LEU A 31 3.73 -15.61 -3.37
CA LEU A 31 3.68 -15.17 -4.75
C LEU A 31 4.97 -14.43 -5.10
N THR A 32 5.78 -15.01 -5.99
CA THR A 32 7.09 -14.47 -6.36
C THR A 32 7.27 -14.45 -7.87
N ALA A 33 7.69 -13.33 -8.43
CA ALA A 33 8.07 -13.23 -9.83
C ALA A 33 9.51 -13.80 -10.06
N GLY A 34 9.79 -14.18 -11.31
CA GLY A 34 11.06 -14.78 -11.69
C GLY A 34 12.25 -13.82 -11.56
N ARG A 35 13.39 -14.35 -11.18
CA ARG A 35 14.66 -13.63 -11.13
C ARG A 35 15.42 -13.82 -12.45
N SER A 36 16.03 -12.76 -12.99
CA SER A 36 17.06 -12.87 -14.02
C SER A 36 18.44 -13.14 -13.39
N ARG A 37 19.24 -13.97 -14.03
CA ARG A 37 20.67 -14.21 -13.69
C ARG A 37 21.63 -13.50 -14.64
N ASP A 38 21.13 -12.88 -15.69
CA ASP A 38 21.88 -12.05 -16.61
C ASP A 38 22.19 -10.71 -15.94
N GLU A 39 23.43 -10.23 -15.99
CA GLU A 39 23.86 -8.96 -15.39
C GLU A 39 23.11 -7.75 -15.94
N CYS A 40 22.71 -7.80 -17.22
CA CYS A 40 21.86 -6.79 -17.88
C CYS A 40 20.38 -7.17 -17.89
N GLY A 41 20.02 -8.32 -17.32
CA GLY A 41 18.68 -8.88 -17.36
C GLY A 41 17.75 -8.21 -16.34
N ARG A 42 16.47 -8.05 -16.73
CA ARG A 42 15.42 -7.53 -15.88
C ARG A 42 14.68 -8.65 -15.17
N GLY A 43 14.46 -8.53 -13.85
CA GLY A 43 13.60 -9.42 -13.10
C GLY A 43 12.13 -9.28 -13.51
N GLY A 44 11.34 -10.33 -13.28
CA GLY A 44 9.90 -10.33 -13.51
C GLY A 44 9.15 -9.38 -12.56
N SER A 45 7.93 -9.03 -12.91
CA SER A 45 7.05 -8.16 -12.11
C SER A 45 5.85 -8.94 -11.58
N VAL A 46 5.32 -8.54 -10.42
CA VAL A 46 4.03 -8.95 -9.89
C VAL A 46 3.07 -7.78 -10.04
N HIS A 47 1.92 -8.00 -10.71
CA HIS A 47 0.87 -7.01 -10.88
C HIS A 47 -0.41 -7.49 -10.19
N LEU A 48 -0.89 -6.72 -9.21
CA LEU A 48 -2.16 -6.92 -8.53
C LEU A 48 -3.07 -5.74 -8.87
N ARG A 49 -4.23 -5.99 -9.46
CA ARG A 49 -5.17 -4.95 -9.86
C ARG A 49 -6.61 -5.42 -9.67
N ALA A 50 -7.42 -4.60 -9.02
CA ALA A 50 -8.85 -4.79 -8.95
C ALA A 50 -9.53 -4.51 -10.31
N GLY A 51 -10.71 -5.04 -10.51
CA GLY A 51 -11.48 -4.86 -11.75
C GLY A 51 -12.02 -3.44 -11.91
N SER A 52 -12.17 -2.99 -13.14
CA SER A 52 -12.85 -1.74 -13.48
C SER A 52 -14.31 -2.01 -13.87
N GLY A 53 -15.20 -1.07 -13.57
CA GLY A 53 -16.63 -1.13 -13.89
C GLY A 53 -17.28 0.24 -13.76
N GLY A 54 -18.58 0.31 -13.78
CA GLY A 54 -19.34 1.53 -13.42
C GLY A 54 -19.02 1.98 -11.98
N VAL A 55 -18.78 1.01 -11.10
CA VAL A 55 -18.12 1.17 -9.82
C VAL A 55 -16.87 0.29 -9.83
N GLY A 56 -15.71 0.82 -9.43
CA GLY A 56 -14.47 0.07 -9.39
C GLY A 56 -14.47 -0.97 -8.26
N GLY A 57 -13.70 -2.06 -8.43
CA GLY A 57 -13.48 -3.03 -7.37
C GLY A 57 -12.42 -2.59 -6.37
N ASP A 58 -12.49 -3.09 -5.14
CA ASP A 58 -11.54 -2.80 -4.06
C ASP A 58 -10.33 -3.73 -4.10
N MET A 59 -9.19 -3.23 -3.59
CA MET A 59 -8.04 -4.02 -3.23
C MET A 59 -7.79 -3.88 -1.72
N VAL A 60 -7.88 -4.99 -0.98
CA VAL A 60 -7.68 -5.02 0.46
C VAL A 60 -6.44 -5.83 0.80
N LEU A 61 -5.50 -5.23 1.54
CA LEU A 61 -4.33 -5.90 2.11
C LEU A 61 -4.35 -5.70 3.63
N SER A 62 -4.46 -6.79 4.38
CA SER A 62 -4.45 -6.78 5.84
C SER A 62 -3.53 -7.87 6.38
N ALA A 63 -2.85 -7.59 7.46
CA ALA A 63 -2.17 -8.61 8.26
C ALA A 63 -3.16 -9.30 9.19
N GLY A 64 -2.78 -10.47 9.72
CA GLY A 64 -3.61 -11.20 10.67
C GLY A 64 -3.64 -10.55 12.06
N ASP A 65 -4.73 -10.74 12.75
CA ASP A 65 -4.89 -10.30 14.13
C ASP A 65 -4.15 -11.25 15.10
N GLY A 66 -3.60 -10.71 16.17
CA GLY A 66 -3.08 -11.49 17.30
C GLY A 66 -4.12 -11.55 18.41
N GLU A 67 -4.65 -12.74 18.67
CA GLU A 67 -5.70 -12.90 19.70
C GLU A 67 -5.15 -12.80 21.13
N VAL A 68 -3.87 -13.10 21.34
CA VAL A 68 -3.23 -13.17 22.67
C VAL A 68 -2.00 -12.25 22.76
N GLU A 69 -1.27 -12.07 21.65
CA GLU A 69 -0.02 -11.33 21.60
C GLU A 69 -0.05 -10.24 20.53
N THR A 70 0.99 -10.15 19.71
CA THR A 70 1.14 -9.10 18.70
C THR A 70 0.45 -9.46 17.38
N GLY A 71 -0.25 -8.51 16.78
CA GLY A 71 -0.78 -8.61 15.41
C GLY A 71 0.33 -8.68 14.36
N GLY A 72 -0.01 -9.17 13.17
CA GLY A 72 0.88 -9.22 12.02
C GLY A 72 1.24 -7.83 11.49
N ARG A 73 2.27 -7.76 10.66
CA ARG A 73 2.78 -6.52 10.07
C ARG A 73 2.57 -6.50 8.55
N VAL A 74 2.08 -5.39 8.01
CA VAL A 74 2.16 -5.08 6.58
C VAL A 74 3.42 -4.25 6.31
N CYS A 75 4.24 -4.61 5.32
CA CYS A 75 5.46 -3.90 4.96
C CYS A 75 5.52 -3.61 3.47
N PHE A 76 5.58 -2.34 3.09
CA PHE A 76 5.84 -1.87 1.73
C PHE A 76 7.25 -1.30 1.64
N ARG A 77 8.07 -1.80 0.72
CA ARG A 77 9.45 -1.36 0.56
C ARG A 77 9.87 -1.36 -0.91
N GLY A 78 10.48 -0.27 -1.38
CA GLY A 78 11.20 -0.25 -2.65
C GLY A 78 12.44 -1.15 -2.62
N GLY A 79 12.87 -1.64 -3.77
CA GLY A 79 14.07 -2.46 -3.90
C GLY A 79 15.35 -1.64 -3.72
N ASN A 80 16.42 -2.28 -3.29
CA ASN A 80 17.75 -1.67 -3.25
C ASN A 80 18.42 -1.76 -4.63
N GLY A 81 19.19 -0.76 -5.01
CA GLY A 81 20.01 -0.75 -6.21
C GLY A 81 21.37 -0.12 -5.91
N THR A 82 22.38 -0.47 -6.71
CA THR A 82 23.74 0.10 -6.59
C THR A 82 23.82 1.53 -7.10
N ALA A 83 23.11 1.87 -8.15
CA ALA A 83 23.06 3.23 -8.71
C ALA A 83 21.89 4.04 -8.14
N HIS A 84 20.69 3.45 -8.15
CA HIS A 84 19.47 4.10 -7.67
C HIS A 84 18.58 3.09 -6.94
N GLY A 85 18.02 3.49 -5.79
CA GLY A 85 16.98 2.71 -5.10
C GLY A 85 15.63 2.81 -5.81
N GLY A 86 14.77 1.79 -5.61
CA GLY A 86 13.39 1.81 -6.09
C GLY A 86 12.50 2.77 -5.29
N ALA A 87 11.61 3.48 -5.98
CA ALA A 87 10.64 4.37 -5.36
C ALA A 87 9.43 3.60 -4.77
N LEU A 88 8.81 4.17 -3.75
CA LEU A 88 7.48 3.82 -3.27
C LEU A 88 6.54 4.99 -3.60
N HIS A 89 5.47 4.73 -4.36
CA HIS A 89 4.45 5.72 -4.72
C HIS A 89 3.09 5.28 -4.19
N LEU A 90 2.42 6.15 -3.44
CA LEU A 90 1.08 5.97 -2.90
C LEU A 90 0.24 7.18 -3.32
N GLU A 91 -0.84 6.96 -4.06
CA GLU A 91 -1.68 8.02 -4.62
C GLU A 91 -3.16 7.65 -4.48
N ALA A 92 -3.96 8.58 -4.00
CA ALA A 92 -5.41 8.45 -4.02
C ALA A 92 -5.97 8.78 -5.41
N GLY A 93 -7.13 8.22 -5.75
CA GLY A 93 -7.74 8.40 -7.07
C GLY A 93 -8.25 9.83 -7.29
N GLY A 94 -8.08 10.36 -8.49
CA GLY A 94 -8.69 11.63 -8.92
C GLY A 94 -10.12 11.43 -9.44
N ALA A 95 -10.92 12.50 -9.44
CA ALA A 95 -12.23 12.57 -10.06
C ALA A 95 -12.26 13.69 -11.10
N THR A 96 -12.98 13.47 -12.21
CA THR A 96 -13.21 14.51 -13.24
C THR A 96 -14.36 15.43 -12.85
N GLU A 97 -15.38 14.88 -12.19
CA GLU A 97 -16.56 15.61 -11.71
C GLU A 97 -16.83 15.19 -10.26
N GLY A 98 -16.45 15.98 -9.28
CA GLY A 98 -16.63 15.67 -7.86
C GLY A 98 -15.35 15.75 -7.06
N ALA A 99 -15.36 15.15 -5.86
CA ALA A 99 -14.20 15.15 -4.97
C ALA A 99 -13.22 14.02 -5.33
N GLY A 100 -11.93 14.30 -5.26
CA GLY A 100 -10.89 13.26 -5.29
C GLY A 100 -10.94 12.38 -4.03
N GLY A 101 -10.29 11.22 -4.08
CA GLY A 101 -10.18 10.31 -2.95
C GLY A 101 -9.24 10.85 -1.86
N ASP A 102 -9.50 10.46 -0.61
CA ASP A 102 -8.67 10.78 0.54
C ASP A 102 -7.52 9.77 0.70
N ALA A 103 -6.44 10.20 1.34
CA ALA A 103 -5.34 9.34 1.77
C ALA A 103 -5.13 9.50 3.28
N ASP A 104 -5.51 8.48 4.06
CA ASP A 104 -5.46 8.50 5.51
C ASP A 104 -4.32 7.63 6.05
N PHE A 105 -3.52 8.19 6.95
CA PHE A 105 -2.47 7.48 7.67
C PHE A 105 -2.71 7.61 9.17
N LEU A 106 -3.15 6.54 9.81
CA LEU A 106 -3.49 6.51 11.23
C LEU A 106 -2.57 5.55 11.98
N ALA A 107 -2.04 6.00 13.11
CA ALA A 107 -1.40 5.11 14.07
C ALA A 107 -2.46 4.40 14.94
N GLY A 108 -2.10 3.21 15.47
CA GLY A 108 -3.01 2.39 16.23
C GLY A 108 -3.38 2.97 17.59
N PHE A 109 -4.59 2.70 18.05
CA PHE A 109 -5.06 2.99 19.40
C PHE A 109 -4.61 1.91 20.39
N GLY A 110 -4.30 2.29 21.62
CA GLY A 110 -3.95 1.38 22.72
C GLY A 110 -3.86 2.13 24.05
N SER A 111 -3.53 1.43 25.14
CA SER A 111 -3.18 2.05 26.44
C SER A 111 -2.03 3.04 26.32
N VAL A 112 -1.09 2.73 25.40
CA VAL A 112 -0.09 3.67 24.87
C VAL A 112 -0.33 3.73 23.37
N GLY A 113 -0.60 4.92 22.83
CA GLY A 113 -0.89 5.13 21.41
C GLY A 113 0.33 4.86 20.53
N GLY A 114 0.09 4.40 19.30
CA GLY A 114 1.12 4.24 18.28
C GLY A 114 1.65 5.59 17.79
N SER A 115 2.87 5.61 17.23
CA SER A 115 3.50 6.79 16.65
C SER A 115 3.44 6.77 15.13
N PHE A 116 3.30 7.95 14.52
CA PHE A 116 3.47 8.16 13.08
C PHE A 116 4.73 9.00 12.84
N THR A 117 5.68 8.48 12.05
CA THR A 117 6.96 9.14 11.77
C THR A 117 7.19 9.28 10.27
N ILE A 118 7.58 10.48 9.83
CA ILE A 118 8.02 10.78 8.46
C ILE A 118 9.47 11.21 8.53
N GLN A 119 10.36 10.53 7.79
CA GLN A 119 11.78 10.81 7.78
C GLN A 119 12.35 10.72 6.36
N ALA A 120 13.09 11.72 5.94
CA ALA A 120 13.86 11.68 4.71
C ALA A 120 15.15 10.85 4.89
N GLY A 121 15.70 10.35 3.79
CA GLY A 121 16.93 9.58 3.77
C GLY A 121 18.17 10.43 4.08
N ALA A 122 19.19 9.84 4.71
CA ALA A 122 20.48 10.48 4.90
C ALA A 122 21.33 10.39 3.62
N GLY A 123 22.06 11.45 3.29
CA GLY A 123 23.17 11.45 2.33
C GLY A 123 24.48 11.10 3.03
N ALA A 124 25.31 10.27 2.40
CA ALA A 124 26.63 9.94 2.95
C ALA A 124 27.71 10.94 2.48
N ASP A 125 27.68 11.31 1.20
CA ASP A 125 28.70 12.15 0.55
C ASP A 125 28.14 13.46 -0.02
N ASP A 126 26.82 13.65 -0.01
CA ASP A 126 26.12 14.83 -0.54
C ASP A 126 24.88 15.11 0.31
N GLN A 127 23.98 15.96 -0.16
CA GLN A 127 22.81 16.41 0.58
C GLN A 127 21.89 15.25 0.96
N GLY A 128 21.35 15.30 2.18
CA GLY A 128 20.23 14.44 2.61
C GLY A 128 18.93 14.73 1.85
N GLY A 129 18.02 13.78 1.85
CA GLY A 129 16.70 13.96 1.28
C GLY A 129 15.87 15.00 2.04
N SER A 130 14.83 15.51 1.42
CA SER A 130 13.89 16.48 2.03
C SER A 130 12.50 15.87 2.21
N VAL A 131 11.75 16.38 3.19
CA VAL A 131 10.30 16.16 3.34
C VAL A 131 9.60 17.44 2.87
N ALA A 132 8.72 17.32 1.88
CA ALA A 132 7.89 18.43 1.40
C ALA A 132 6.41 18.11 1.68
N ILE A 133 5.70 19.08 2.27
CA ILE A 133 4.26 19.02 2.50
C ILE A 133 3.62 20.18 1.77
N GLN A 134 2.77 19.89 0.77
CA GLN A 134 2.12 20.88 -0.07
C GLN A 134 0.60 20.79 0.06
N PHE A 135 -0.05 21.95 -0.07
CA PHE A 135 -1.51 22.05 -0.11
C PHE A 135 -2.02 22.00 -1.53
N GLY A 136 -3.22 21.48 -1.68
CA GLY A 136 -3.97 21.64 -2.92
C GLY A 136 -4.28 23.11 -3.19
N THR A 137 -4.09 23.53 -4.44
CA THR A 137 -4.51 24.88 -4.91
C THR A 137 -5.93 24.81 -5.45
N SER A 138 -6.70 25.88 -5.28
CA SER A 138 -8.00 26.06 -5.91
C SER A 138 -7.94 27.19 -6.93
N VAL A 139 -8.64 26.99 -8.04
CA VAL A 139 -8.78 28.04 -9.09
C VAL A 139 -9.87 29.04 -8.73
N MET A 140 -10.94 28.59 -8.03
CA MET A 140 -12.14 29.41 -7.77
C MET A 140 -12.52 29.51 -6.31
N GLY A 141 -11.79 28.86 -5.40
CA GLY A 141 -12.08 28.81 -3.96
C GLY A 141 -10.81 28.91 -3.11
N PRO A 142 -10.94 28.78 -1.79
CA PRO A 142 -9.79 28.78 -0.90
C PRO A 142 -8.92 27.54 -1.13
N SER A 143 -7.61 27.69 -1.04
CA SER A 143 -6.65 26.59 -1.04
C SER A 143 -6.75 25.76 0.25
N GLY A 144 -6.23 24.53 0.25
CA GLY A 144 -6.13 23.69 1.42
C GLY A 144 -5.24 24.28 2.53
N ASN A 145 -5.36 23.75 3.75
CA ASN A 145 -4.55 24.17 4.89
C ASN A 145 -4.01 22.97 5.69
N ILE A 146 -2.96 23.18 6.49
CA ILE A 146 -2.52 22.23 7.52
C ILE A 146 -3.14 22.63 8.87
N THR A 147 -3.69 21.63 9.56
CA THR A 147 -4.10 21.80 10.95
C THR A 147 -3.30 20.82 11.81
N SER A 148 -2.52 21.34 12.76
CA SER A 148 -1.87 20.55 13.80
C SER A 148 -2.57 20.82 15.14
N ARG A 149 -3.01 19.77 15.81
CA ARG A 149 -3.68 19.86 17.12
C ARG A 149 -3.04 18.88 18.08
N SER A 150 -2.72 19.36 19.28
CA SER A 150 -2.49 18.51 20.44
C SER A 150 -3.77 18.62 21.30
N PRO A 151 -4.53 17.53 21.51
CA PRO A 151 -5.64 17.58 22.43
C PRO A 151 -5.12 17.91 23.84
N ALA A 152 -5.89 18.69 24.59
CA ALA A 152 -5.61 18.91 26.02
C ALA A 152 -5.75 17.58 26.79
N PRO A 153 -5.00 17.39 27.86
CA PRO A 153 -5.12 16.24 28.76
C PRO A 153 -6.48 16.16 29.41
#